data_453479d99f949fa3939ceb844aced06f
#
_entry.id   453479d99f949fa3939ceb844aced06f
#
_cell.length_a   1.000
_cell.length_b   1.000
_cell.length_c   1.000
_cell.angle_alpha   90.00
_cell.angle_beta   90.00
_cell.angle_gamma   90.00
#
_symmetry.space_group_name_H-M   'P 1'
#
loop_
_entity.id
_entity.type
_entity.pdbx_description
1 polymer ?
#
loop_
_entity_poly.entity_id
_entity_poly.type
_entity_poly.pdbx_seq_one_letter_code
_entity_poly.pdbx_strand_id
1 'polypeptide(L)'
;MLGVDKSILLKYGAVSSQCVKQMVINSRKISSSDISIAVSGIAGPLGGTDSKPVGTVFIGVSYDDKVRVKKFFFPGSRDMFKLRTSLSCLDIIRRILLFK
;
A
#
# COMPACT_ATOMS: atom_id res chain seq x y z
N MET A 1 14.49 -2.15 0.36
CA MET A 1 13.11 -1.78 -0.03
C MET A 1 12.69 -0.55 0.77
N LEU A 2 12.84 0.61 0.19
CA LEU A 2 12.46 1.92 0.80
C LEU A 2 12.78 2.07 2.29
N GLY A 3 13.91 1.56 2.75
CA GLY A 3 14.32 1.65 4.15
C GLY A 3 13.48 0.84 5.13
N VAL A 4 12.69 -0.12 4.64
CA VAL A 4 11.89 -0.99 5.52
C VAL A 4 12.82 -1.87 6.34
N ASP A 5 12.58 -1.92 7.65
CA ASP A 5 13.37 -2.73 8.56
C ASP A 5 13.27 -4.21 8.19
N LYS A 6 14.43 -4.87 8.15
CA LYS A 6 14.52 -6.29 7.82
C LYS A 6 13.68 -7.16 8.76
N SER A 7 13.61 -6.80 10.04
CA SER A 7 12.79 -7.54 11.01
C SER A 7 11.31 -7.50 10.67
N ILE A 8 10.83 -6.39 10.13
CA ILE A 8 9.43 -6.26 9.69
C ILE A 8 9.18 -7.14 8.46
N LEU A 9 10.11 -7.14 7.51
CA LEU A 9 10.00 -8.01 6.32
C LEU A 9 9.97 -9.48 6.70
N LEU A 10 10.81 -9.90 7.65
CA LEU A 10 10.86 -11.28 8.09
C LEU A 10 9.62 -11.70 8.89
N LYS A 11 9.08 -10.82 9.73
CA LYS A 11 7.95 -11.13 10.59
C LYS A 11 6.60 -11.02 9.88
N TYR A 12 6.39 -9.97 9.10
CA TYR A 12 5.09 -9.66 8.49
C TYR A 12 5.04 -9.87 6.99
N GLY A 13 6.20 -9.96 6.33
CA GLY A 13 6.29 -10.07 4.88
C GLY A 13 6.17 -8.71 4.18
N ALA A 14 6.45 -8.70 2.88
CA ALA A 14 6.39 -7.48 2.07
C ALA A 14 4.95 -6.99 1.85
N VAL A 15 4.00 -7.92 1.74
CA VAL A 15 2.57 -7.59 1.58
C VAL A 15 1.94 -7.58 2.97
N SER A 16 2.04 -6.44 3.65
CA SER A 16 1.51 -6.26 5.00
C SER A 16 1.30 -4.78 5.29
N SER A 17 0.41 -4.49 6.24
CA SER A 17 0.18 -3.11 6.67
C SER A 17 1.44 -2.52 7.32
N GLN A 18 2.19 -3.33 8.04
CA GLN A 18 3.42 -2.91 8.70
C GLN A 18 4.48 -2.48 7.70
N CYS A 19 4.67 -3.28 6.64
CA CYS A 19 5.63 -2.96 5.59
C CYS A 19 5.22 -1.69 4.85
N VAL A 20 3.97 -1.58 4.44
CA VAL A 20 3.45 -0.41 3.71
C VAL A 20 3.53 0.85 4.56
N LYS A 21 3.25 0.74 5.85
CA LYS A 21 3.38 1.87 6.77
C LYS A 21 4.80 2.42 6.79
N GLN A 22 5.81 1.55 6.90
CA GLN A 22 7.20 2.00 6.85
C GLN A 22 7.59 2.56 5.50
N MET A 23 7.13 1.92 4.42
CA MET A 23 7.40 2.41 3.06
C MET A 23 6.91 3.84 2.88
N VAL A 24 5.68 4.13 3.29
CA VAL A 24 5.08 5.46 3.09
C VAL A 24 5.73 6.52 3.97
N ILE A 25 6.11 6.18 5.20
CA ILE A 25 6.81 7.10 6.09
C ILE A 25 8.17 7.46 5.51
N ASN A 26 8.94 6.45 5.09
CA ASN A 26 10.29 6.65 4.57
C ASN A 26 10.26 7.38 3.22
N SER A 27 9.30 7.07 2.36
CA SER A 27 9.12 7.74 1.08
C SER A 27 8.87 9.24 1.28
N ARG A 28 8.04 9.61 2.24
CA ARG A 28 7.76 11.01 2.53
C ARG A 28 8.98 11.75 3.07
N LYS A 29 9.77 11.10 3.93
CA LYS A 29 11.01 11.68 4.46
C LYS A 29 12.02 11.94 3.35
N ILE A 30 12.20 10.97 2.45
CA ILE A 30 13.17 11.07 1.37
C ILE A 30 12.77 12.13 0.36
N SER A 31 11.50 12.17 -0.03
CA SER A 31 11.01 13.05 -1.08
C SER A 31 10.60 14.44 -0.59
N SER A 32 10.44 14.62 0.73
CA SER A 32 9.93 15.86 1.33
C SER A 32 8.59 16.30 0.73
N SER A 33 7.77 15.35 0.31
CA SER A 33 6.49 15.61 -0.34
C SER A 33 5.37 15.84 0.68
N ASP A 34 4.34 16.58 0.26
CA ASP A 34 3.17 16.84 1.09
C ASP A 34 2.31 15.60 1.29
N ILE A 35 2.25 14.75 0.28
CA ILE A 35 1.51 13.49 0.30
C ILE A 35 2.40 12.40 -0.28
N SER A 36 2.48 11.27 0.41
CA SER A 36 3.13 10.08 -0.12
C SER A 36 2.17 8.91 -0.07
N ILE A 37 2.24 8.04 -1.06
CA ILE A 37 1.43 6.83 -1.12
C ILE A 37 2.34 5.64 -1.41
N ALA A 38 2.05 4.51 -0.78
CA ALA A 38 2.78 3.27 -1.00
C ALA A 38 1.79 2.12 -1.14
N VAL A 39 2.11 1.18 -1.99
CA VAL A 39 1.25 0.04 -2.31
C VAL A 39 2.06 -1.24 -2.26
N SER A 40 1.49 -2.27 -1.66
CA SER A 40 2.04 -3.62 -1.73
C SER A 40 0.90 -4.61 -1.85
N GLY A 41 0.97 -5.49 -2.86
CA GLY A 41 -0.12 -6.41 -3.13
C GLY A 41 0.30 -7.67 -3.84
N ILE A 42 -0.63 -8.62 -3.90
CA ILE A 42 -0.46 -9.90 -4.58
C ILE A 42 -1.38 -9.92 -5.80
N ALA A 43 -0.84 -9.55 -6.96
CA ALA A 43 -1.61 -9.42 -8.19
C ALA A 43 -1.95 -10.78 -8.82
N GLY A 44 -1.24 -11.83 -8.46
CA GLY A 44 -1.46 -13.19 -8.97
C GLY A 44 -0.81 -13.47 -10.31
N PRO A 45 -1.03 -14.70 -10.85
CA PRO A 45 -1.89 -15.76 -10.30
C PRO A 45 -1.27 -16.51 -9.13
N LEU A 46 0.00 -16.31 -8.81
CA LEU A 46 0.71 -17.05 -7.77
C LEU A 46 1.07 -16.13 -6.59
N GLY A 47 1.39 -16.73 -5.45
CA GLY A 47 1.90 -16.01 -4.29
C GLY A 47 0.88 -15.76 -3.18
N GLY A 48 -0.39 -16.14 -3.40
CA GLY A 48 -1.40 -15.98 -2.36
C GLY A 48 -1.29 -17.03 -1.25
N THR A 49 -1.78 -16.67 -0.07
CA THR A 49 -1.93 -17.56 1.08
C THR A 49 -3.35 -17.49 1.59
N ASP A 50 -3.71 -18.33 2.57
CA ASP A 50 -5.06 -18.32 3.15
C ASP A 50 -5.40 -16.99 3.81
N SER A 51 -4.41 -16.39 4.50
CA SER A 51 -4.60 -15.09 5.16
C SER A 51 -4.43 -13.90 4.22
N LYS A 52 -3.66 -14.08 3.13
CA LYS A 52 -3.41 -13.04 2.13
C LYS A 52 -3.56 -13.64 0.74
N PRO A 53 -4.80 -13.89 0.31
CA PRO A 53 -5.05 -14.49 -1.01
C PRO A 53 -4.65 -13.55 -2.15
N VAL A 54 -4.53 -14.10 -3.36
CA VAL A 54 -4.32 -13.31 -4.57
C VAL A 54 -5.44 -12.27 -4.68
N GLY A 55 -5.05 -11.03 -4.93
CA GLY A 55 -5.97 -9.89 -4.93
C GLY A 55 -5.87 -9.02 -3.67
N THR A 56 -5.13 -9.48 -2.66
CA THR A 56 -4.88 -8.68 -1.45
C THR A 56 -3.93 -7.53 -1.79
N VAL A 57 -4.28 -6.31 -1.35
CA VAL A 57 -3.42 -5.14 -1.49
C VAL A 57 -3.54 -4.25 -0.26
N PHE A 58 -2.41 -3.72 0.17
CA PHE A 58 -2.34 -2.72 1.23
C PHE A 58 -1.92 -1.40 0.60
N ILE A 59 -2.69 -0.35 0.86
CA ILE A 59 -2.41 1.00 0.38
C ILE A 59 -2.19 1.87 1.60
N GLY A 60 -0.99 2.45 1.70
CA GLY A 60 -0.65 3.38 2.75
C GLY A 60 -0.53 4.80 2.22
N VAL A 61 -0.93 5.76 3.00
CA VAL A 61 -0.82 7.18 2.67
C VAL A 61 -0.29 7.95 3.88
N SER A 62 0.60 8.89 3.62
CA SER A 62 1.13 9.81 4.62
C SER A 62 0.89 11.24 4.17
N TYR A 63 0.24 12.03 5.00
CA TYR A 63 0.00 13.46 4.75
C TYR A 63 -0.15 14.18 6.09
N ASP A 64 0.28 15.43 6.15
CA ASP A 64 0.40 16.18 7.40
C ASP A 64 1.21 15.33 8.41
N ASP A 65 0.73 15.09 9.61
CA ASP A 65 1.37 14.20 10.59
C ASP A 65 0.63 12.87 10.71
N LYS A 66 -0.13 12.50 9.68
CA LYS A 66 -0.96 11.31 9.70
C LYS A 66 -0.40 10.24 8.78
N VAL A 67 -0.53 8.99 9.21
CA VAL A 67 -0.22 7.81 8.41
C VAL A 67 -1.41 6.88 8.51
N ARG A 68 -1.95 6.49 7.36
CA ARG A 68 -3.08 5.57 7.29
C ARG A 68 -2.78 4.45 6.33
N VAL A 69 -3.15 3.23 6.71
CA VAL A 69 -3.00 2.04 5.86
C VAL A 69 -4.35 1.37 5.76
N LYS A 70 -4.75 1.02 4.55
CA LYS A 70 -6.01 0.34 4.30
C LYS A 70 -5.77 -0.91 3.48
N LYS A 71 -6.45 -1.99 3.86
CA LYS A 71 -6.41 -3.27 3.15
C LYS A 71 -7.59 -3.36 2.19
N PHE A 72 -7.32 -3.76 0.96
CA PHE A 72 -8.33 -4.02 -0.06
C PHE A 72 -8.19 -5.43 -0.57
N PHE A 73 -9.25 -5.95 -1.17
CA PHE A 73 -9.24 -7.23 -1.84
C PHE A 73 -9.90 -7.08 -3.22
N PHE A 74 -9.09 -7.23 -4.28
CA PHE A 74 -9.54 -7.10 -5.66
C PHE A 74 -9.25 -8.39 -6.41
N PRO A 75 -10.13 -9.41 -6.29
CA PRO A 75 -9.96 -10.67 -7.02
C PRO A 75 -10.21 -10.47 -8.52
N GLY A 76 -9.74 -11.39 -9.32
CA GLY A 76 -9.92 -11.35 -10.76
C GLY A 76 -8.60 -11.38 -11.51
N SER A 77 -8.59 -10.86 -12.73
CA SER A 77 -7.38 -10.83 -13.55
C SER A 77 -6.35 -9.85 -12.99
N ARG A 78 -5.09 -10.04 -13.37
CA ARG A 78 -4.01 -9.12 -12.98
C ARG A 78 -4.27 -7.70 -13.48
N ASP A 79 -4.81 -7.57 -14.69
CA ASP A 79 -5.11 -6.26 -15.26
C ASP A 79 -6.21 -5.54 -14.48
N MET A 80 -7.26 -6.25 -14.09
CA MET A 80 -8.31 -5.70 -13.24
C MET A 80 -7.80 -5.32 -11.86
N PHE A 81 -6.92 -6.14 -11.29
CA PHE A 81 -6.27 -5.83 -10.01
C PHE A 81 -5.50 -4.51 -10.09
N LYS A 82 -4.68 -4.34 -11.14
CA LYS A 82 -3.90 -3.12 -11.34
C LYS A 82 -4.79 -1.90 -11.51
N LEU A 83 -5.84 -2.04 -12.31
CA LEU A 83 -6.78 -0.95 -12.57
C LEU A 83 -7.48 -0.51 -11.28
N ARG A 84 -8.05 -1.47 -10.53
CA ARG A 84 -8.77 -1.17 -9.29
C ARG A 84 -7.85 -0.57 -8.22
N THR A 85 -6.62 -1.08 -8.13
CA THR A 85 -5.62 -0.53 -7.20
C THR A 85 -5.29 0.92 -7.56
N SER A 86 -5.06 1.21 -8.84
CA SER A 86 -4.76 2.57 -9.30
C SER A 86 -5.92 3.52 -9.03
N LEU A 87 -7.15 3.11 -9.31
CA LEU A 87 -8.33 3.93 -9.06
C LEU A 87 -8.53 4.20 -7.57
N SER A 88 -8.25 3.21 -6.72
CA SER A 88 -8.33 3.37 -5.27
C SER A 88 -7.29 4.37 -4.76
N CYS A 89 -6.07 4.33 -5.27
CA CYS A 89 -5.03 5.29 -4.93
C CYS A 89 -5.44 6.72 -5.31
N LEU A 90 -5.96 6.89 -6.53
CA LEU A 90 -6.43 8.20 -7.00
C LEU A 90 -7.59 8.71 -6.16
N ASP A 91 -8.51 7.84 -5.77
CA ASP A 91 -9.64 8.20 -4.92
C ASP A 91 -9.18 8.65 -3.53
N ILE A 92 -8.20 7.97 -2.94
CA ILE A 92 -7.64 8.34 -1.65
C ILE A 92 -7.02 9.74 -1.73
N ILE A 93 -6.21 9.99 -2.76
CA ILE A 93 -5.58 11.30 -2.96
C ILE A 93 -6.64 12.38 -3.16
N ARG A 94 -7.63 12.11 -3.99
CA ARG A 94 -8.73 13.05 -4.26
C ARG A 94 -9.45 13.44 -2.96
N ARG A 95 -9.77 12.47 -2.11
CA ARG A 95 -10.44 12.73 -0.84
C ARG A 95 -9.59 13.58 0.11
N ILE A 96 -8.29 13.32 0.17
CA ILE A 96 -7.37 14.11 0.98
C ILE A 96 -7.36 15.57 0.52
N LEU A 97 -7.26 15.79 -0.80
CA LEU A 97 -7.21 17.14 -1.36
C LEU A 97 -8.52 17.90 -1.18
N LEU A 98 -9.68 17.22 -1.22
CA LEU A 98 -10.99 17.84 -1.10
C LEU A 98 -11.41 18.08 0.35
N PHE A 99 -11.05 17.19 1.27
CA PHE A 99 -11.53 17.19 2.64
C PHE A 99 -10.42 17.38 3.68
N LYS A 100 -9.27 17.78 3.23
CA LYS A 100 -8.11 18.02 4.07
C LYS A 100 -8.32 19.18 5.03
#